data_2acab73565276301ca751e8879d3f49f
#
_entry.id   2acab73565276301ca751e8879d3f49f
#
_cell.length_a   1.000
_cell.length_b   1.000
_cell.length_c   1.000
_cell.angle_alpha   90.00
_cell.angle_beta   90.00
_cell.angle_gamma   90.00
#
_symmetry.space_group_name_H-M   'P 1'
#
loop_
_entity.id
_entity.type
_entity.pdbx_description
1 polymer ?
#
loop_
_entity_poly.entity_id
_entity_poly.type
_entity_poly.pdbx_seq_one_letter_code
_entity_poly.pdbx_strand_id
1 'polypeptide(L)' 'MIIGILKCTKENLIAMVPQVVSKLIKSKYSVFIETNAGENSGYSNELYIKAGAEIVSRNDVLTASDIILTGVG' A
#
# COMPACT_ATOMS: atom_id res chain seq x y z
N MET A 1 -9.43 -7.82 -8.28
CA MET A 1 -8.14 -8.26 -7.72
C MET A 1 -7.69 -7.27 -6.66
N ILE A 2 -7.25 -7.78 -5.53
CA ILE A 2 -6.78 -6.96 -4.42
C ILE A 2 -5.25 -7.01 -4.38
N ILE A 3 -4.62 -5.86 -4.43
CA ILE A 3 -3.17 -5.72 -4.32
C ILE A 3 -2.85 -5.24 -2.93
N GLY A 4 -2.08 -6.02 -2.18
CA GLY A 4 -1.68 -5.69 -0.83
C GLY A 4 -0.27 -5.15 -0.78
N ILE A 5 -0.04 -4.13 0.03
CA ILE A 5 1.27 -3.51 0.18
C ILE A 5 1.67 -3.55 1.65
N LEU A 6 2.77 -4.22 1.92
CA LEU A 6 3.31 -4.34 3.27
C LEU A 6 4.32 -3.22 3.55
N LYS A 7 4.39 -2.85 4.81
CA LYS A 7 5.39 -1.88 5.27
C LYS A 7 6.79 -2.46 5.11
N CYS A 8 7.68 -1.67 4.52
CA CYS A 8 9.09 -2.02 4.47
C CYS A 8 9.76 -1.59 5.77
N THR A 9 10.44 -2.51 6.42
CA THR A 9 11.13 -2.23 7.69
C THR A 9 12.61 -1.93 7.52
N LYS A 10 13.10 -2.05 6.27
CA LYS A 10 14.51 -1.86 5.98
C LYS A 10 14.76 -0.53 5.36
N GLU A 11 15.10 0.38 5.35
CA GLU A 11 15.24 1.65 4.64
C GLU A 11 13.91 2.36 4.48
N ASN A 12 13.93 3.54 3.94
CA ASN A 12 12.74 4.36 3.74
C ASN A 12 12.07 4.06 2.40
N LEU A 13 11.96 2.78 2.07
CA LEU A 13 11.42 2.36 0.78
C LEU A 13 10.00 1.85 0.94
N ILE A 14 9.19 2.12 -0.08
CA ILE A 14 7.86 1.57 -0.19
C ILE A 14 7.67 1.05 -1.62
N ALA A 15 6.99 -0.08 -1.75
CA ALA A 15 6.74 -0.69 -3.06
C ALA A 15 5.85 0.18 -3.95
N MET A 16 5.03 1.03 -3.37
CA MET A 16 4.04 1.79 -4.13
C MET A 16 3.90 3.19 -3.55
N VAL A 17 3.93 4.19 -4.40
CA VAL A 17 3.65 5.59 -4.03
C VAL A 17 2.19 5.92 -4.31
N PRO A 18 1.61 6.96 -3.67
CA PRO A 18 0.19 7.28 -3.86
C PRO A 18 -0.23 7.50 -5.31
N GLN A 19 0.64 8.06 -6.13
CA GLN A 19 0.34 8.29 -7.55
C GLN A 19 0.10 6.99 -8.30
N VAL A 20 0.91 5.97 -8.02
CA VAL A 20 0.76 4.65 -8.64
C VAL A 20 -0.49 3.96 -8.11
N VAL A 21 -0.77 4.09 -6.82
CA VAL A 21 -2.01 3.57 -6.22
C VAL A 21 -3.23 4.14 -6.95
N SER A 22 -3.24 5.44 -7.19
CA SER A 22 -4.34 6.08 -7.91
C SER A 22 -4.54 5.47 -9.30
N LYS A 23 -3.46 5.17 -10.01
CA LYS A 23 -3.54 4.53 -11.33
C LYS A 23 -4.13 3.13 -11.25
N LEU A 24 -3.75 2.36 -10.23
CA LEU A 24 -4.28 1.02 -10.03
C LEU A 24 -5.78 1.05 -9.73
N ILE A 25 -6.22 2.00 -8.90
CA ILE A 25 -7.64 2.16 -8.59
C ILE A 25 -8.43 2.49 -9.87
N LYS A 26 -7.89 3.36 -10.72
CA LYS A 26 -8.54 3.68 -12.00
C LYS A 26 -8.60 2.47 -12.92
N SER A 27 -7.70 1.55 -12.79
CA SER A 27 -7.69 0.29 -13.56
C SER A 27 -8.54 -0.80 -12.92
N LYS A 28 -9.36 -0.44 -11.94
CA LYS A 28 -10.33 -1.33 -11.26
C LYS A 28 -9.68 -2.35 -10.33
N TYR A 29 -8.47 -2.11 -9.87
CA TYR A 29 -7.87 -2.89 -8.79
C TYR A 29 -8.24 -2.29 -7.45
N SER A 30 -8.36 -3.12 -6.44
CA SER A 30 -8.44 -2.66 -5.05
C SER A 30 -7.04 -2.70 -4.44
N VAL A 31 -6.71 -1.72 -3.63
CA VAL A 31 -5.38 -1.65 -3.00
C VAL A 31 -5.56 -1.57 -1.49
N PHE A 32 -4.94 -2.51 -0.78
CA PHE A 32 -4.88 -2.52 0.67
C PHE A 32 -3.44 -2.22 1.08
N ILE A 33 -3.28 -1.31 2.01
CA ILE A 33 -1.96 -0.87 2.45
C ILE A 33 -1.85 -1.05 3.96
N GLU A 34 -0.76 -1.67 4.39
CA GLU A 34 -0.48 -1.80 5.82
C GLU A 34 -0.36 -0.41 6.44
N THR A 35 -0.95 -0.23 7.62
CA THR A 35 -0.92 1.05 8.30
C THR A 35 0.52 1.54 8.46
N ASN A 36 0.73 2.81 8.19
CA ASN A 36 2.04 3.49 8.25
C ASN A 36 3.09 2.96 7.26
N ALA A 37 2.66 2.25 6.22
CA ALA A 37 3.61 1.66 5.27
C ALA A 37 4.48 2.70 4.56
N GLY A 38 3.94 3.88 4.27
CA GLY A 38 4.68 4.94 3.59
C GLY A 38 5.24 6.02 4.52
N GLU A 39 5.10 5.86 5.82
CA GLU A 39 5.45 6.91 6.78
C GLU A 39 6.92 7.34 6.68
N ASN A 40 7.83 6.36 6.60
CA ASN A 40 9.26 6.66 6.51
C ASN A 40 9.66 7.26 5.16
N SER A 41 8.82 7.12 4.16
CA SER A 41 9.05 7.70 2.83
C SER A 41 8.36 9.05 2.66
N GLY A 42 7.75 9.57 3.72
CA GLY A 42 7.07 10.86 3.67
C GLY A 42 5.61 10.79 3.22
N TYR A 43 5.05 9.60 3.09
CA TYR A 43 3.67 9.41 2.68
C TYR A 43 2.83 8.97 3.88
N SER A 44 1.87 9.81 4.27
CA SER A 44 0.96 9.47 5.36
C SER A 44 -0.15 8.52 4.87
N ASN A 45 -0.82 7.87 5.82
CA ASN A 45 -1.96 7.04 5.50
C ASN A 45 -3.03 7.81 4.71
N GLU A 46 -3.23 9.08 5.03
CA GLU A 46 -4.22 9.92 4.37
C GLU A 46 -3.96 10.07 2.87
N LEU A 47 -2.70 10.16 2.47
CA LEU A 47 -2.35 10.28 1.06
C LEU A 47 -2.78 9.05 0.28
N TYR A 48 -2.62 7.87 0.87
CA TYR A 48 -3.07 6.63 0.24
C TYR A 48 -4.58 6.52 0.21
N ILE A 49 -5.25 6.95 1.27
CA ILE A 49 -6.71 6.97 1.32
C ILE A 49 -7.27 7.89 0.23
N LYS A 50 -6.67 9.07 0.05
CA LYS A 50 -7.07 9.98 -1.02
C LYS A 50 -6.85 9.39 -2.41
N ALA A 51 -5.83 8.55 -2.55
CA ALA A 51 -5.57 7.87 -3.81
C ALA A 51 -6.54 6.73 -4.08
N GLY A 52 -7.35 6.35 -3.11
CA GLY A 52 -8.37 5.30 -3.25
C GLY A 52 -8.05 3.99 -2.56
N ALA A 53 -6.93 3.90 -1.86
CA ALA A 53 -6.55 2.70 -1.14
C ALA A 53 -7.23 2.62 0.23
N GLU A 54 -7.27 1.41 0.79
CA GLU A 54 -7.68 1.20 2.16
C GLU A 54 -6.47 0.93 3.04
N ILE A 55 -6.45 1.55 4.20
CA ILE A 55 -5.42 1.31 5.20
C ILE A 55 -5.93 0.24 6.15
N VAL A 56 -5.21 -0.86 6.24
CA VAL A 56 -5.61 -2.02 7.04
C VAL A 56 -4.42 -2.54 7.84
N SER A 57 -4.67 -3.49 8.73
CA SER A 57 -3.59 -4.11 9.48
C SER A 57 -2.75 -5.03 8.58
N ARG A 58 -1.53 -5.34 9.03
CA ARG A 58 -0.68 -6.28 8.31
C ARG A 58 -1.38 -7.62 8.08
N ASN A 59 -2.08 -8.12 9.10
CA ASN A 59 -2.79 -9.38 8.99
C ASN A 59 -3.86 -9.34 7.90
N ASP A 60 -4.59 -8.24 7.80
CA ASP A 60 -5.60 -8.06 6.77
C ASP A 60 -4.97 -7.98 5.38
N VAL A 61 -3.82 -7.34 5.24
CA VAL A 61 -3.11 -7.33 3.98
C VAL A 61 -2.75 -8.75 3.56
N LEU A 62 -2.22 -9.53 4.48
CA LEU A 62 -1.77 -10.89 4.21
C LEU A 62 -2.92 -11.84 3.87
N THR A 63 -4.08 -11.66 4.49
CA THR A 63 -5.20 -12.59 4.31
C THR A 63 -6.13 -12.21 3.17
N ALA A 64 -6.29 -10.93 2.88
CA ALA A 64 -7.27 -10.45 1.90
C ALA A 64 -6.68 -10.19 0.53
N SER A 65 -5.38 -10.03 0.41
CA SER A 65 -4.77 -9.64 -0.87
C SER A 65 -4.52 -10.82 -1.79
N ASP A 66 -4.80 -10.64 -3.07
CA ASP A 66 -4.48 -11.62 -4.09
C ASP A 66 -3.00 -11.57 -4.47
N ILE A 67 -2.44 -10.37 -4.50
CA ILE A 67 -1.03 -10.14 -4.77
C ILE A 67 -0.47 -9.27 -3.65
N ILE A 68 0.67 -9.65 -3.10
CA ILE A 68 1.30 -8.88 -2.03
C ILE A 68 2.62 -8.32 -2.53
N LEU A 69 2.78 -7.01 -2.41
CA LEU A 69 4.02 -6.32 -2.73
C LEU A 69 4.70 -5.87 -1.44
N THR A 70 5.98 -6.07 -1.38
CA THR A 70 6.78 -5.59 -0.26
C THR A 70 7.78 -4.57 -0.76
N GLY A 71 8.18 -3.66 0.10
CA GLY A 71 9.27 -2.76 -0.24
C GLY A 71 10.54 -3.59 -0.45
N VAL A 72 11.20 -3.37 -1.56
CA VAL A 72 12.40 -4.13 -1.89
C VAL A 72 13.61 -3.27 -1.61
N GLY A 73 14.42 -3.75 -0.73
CA GLY A 73 15.69 -3.11 -0.44
C GLY A 73 16.74 -3.45 -1.49
#